data_83ebb08bc762ddb55f02df75a135bf53
#
_entry.id   83ebb08bc762ddb55f02df75a135bf53
#
_cell.length_a   1.000
_cell.length_b   1.000
_cell.length_c   1.000
_cell.angle_alpha   90.00
_cell.angle_beta   90.00
_cell.angle_gamma   90.00
#
_symmetry.space_group_name_H-M   'P 1'
#
loop_
_entity.id
_entity.type
_entity.pdbx_description
1 polymer ?
#
loop_
_entity_poly.entity_id
_entity_poly.type
_entity_poly.pdbx_seq_one_letter_code
_entity_poly.pdbx_strand_id
1 'polypeptide(L)'
;CSGEVGSILLSGPTRTQLAQNLELKDGIAEGRWDWQQPRASPSRSAYAALQSLQRAPVLLTTADHALLHADVVDHFCAAARRSGCDLAVALADHARVMAAFPDVRRTALRFRGGAYCGCNLYAFMTPQSHRAAEFWGRMENDRKRPWRMIRTLGLAPLLAYLTRRLSLEETLQLLSRRLGLRICPVIMPFPEAAVDVDK
;
A
#
# COMPACT_ATOMS: atom_id res chain seq x y z
N CYS A 1 -20.67 -0.58 -4.12
CA CYS A 1 -19.80 -0.71 -2.94
C CYS A 1 -19.25 -2.13 -2.90
N SER A 2 -17.98 -2.30 -2.46
CA SER A 2 -17.40 -3.62 -2.21
C SER A 2 -18.15 -4.33 -1.08
N GLY A 3 -18.47 -5.62 -1.25
CA GLY A 3 -19.06 -6.45 -0.19
C GLY A 3 -18.09 -6.84 0.92
N GLU A 4 -16.80 -6.57 0.72
CA GLU A 4 -15.70 -6.94 1.60
C GLU A 4 -15.37 -5.87 2.66
N VAL A 5 -15.87 -4.63 2.48
CA VAL A 5 -15.56 -3.47 3.32
C VAL A 5 -16.71 -3.17 4.26
N GLY A 6 -16.50 -3.37 5.57
CA GLY A 6 -17.51 -3.15 6.61
C GLY A 6 -17.54 -1.72 7.16
N SER A 7 -16.39 -1.02 7.20
CA SER A 7 -16.28 0.36 7.68
C SER A 7 -15.07 1.04 7.06
N ILE A 8 -15.12 2.36 6.95
CA ILE A 8 -14.08 3.18 6.32
C ILE A 8 -13.58 4.21 7.32
N LEU A 9 -12.25 4.27 7.50
CA LEU A 9 -11.57 5.34 8.23
C LEU A 9 -10.80 6.22 7.25
N LEU A 10 -11.19 7.48 7.15
CA LEU A 10 -10.49 8.48 6.35
C LEU A 10 -9.34 9.10 7.17
N SER A 11 -8.12 8.99 6.65
CA SER A 11 -6.94 9.65 7.22
C SER A 11 -6.54 10.86 6.36
N GLY A 12 -7.25 11.94 6.54
CA GLY A 12 -7.28 13.15 5.73
C GLY A 12 -8.68 13.39 5.18
N PRO A 13 -9.01 14.53 4.68
CA PRO A 13 -8.32 15.82 4.68
C PRO A 13 -8.07 16.40 6.07
N THR A 14 -7.38 17.55 6.15
CA THR A 14 -7.26 18.33 7.40
C THR A 14 -8.63 18.85 7.84
N ARG A 15 -8.77 19.26 9.11
CA ARG A 15 -10.02 19.84 9.63
C ARG A 15 -10.53 21.01 8.78
N THR A 16 -9.61 21.87 8.31
CA THR A 16 -9.96 23.03 7.49
C THR A 16 -10.51 22.61 6.12
N GLN A 17 -9.88 21.62 5.48
CA GLN A 17 -10.36 21.08 4.20
C GLN A 17 -11.66 20.31 4.36
N LEU A 18 -11.83 19.57 5.46
CA LEU A 18 -13.06 18.86 5.78
C LEU A 18 -14.24 19.83 5.92
N ALA A 19 -14.02 20.99 6.59
CA ALA A 19 -15.05 22.00 6.77
C ALA A 19 -15.54 22.60 5.42
N GLN A 20 -14.72 22.54 4.38
CA GLN A 20 -15.03 23.04 3.03
C GLN A 20 -15.68 21.99 2.12
N ASN A 21 -15.73 20.72 2.53
CA ASN A 21 -16.31 19.62 1.76
C ASN A 21 -17.55 19.07 2.47
N LEU A 22 -18.74 19.50 2.01
CA LEU A 22 -20.01 19.14 2.61
C LEU A 22 -20.27 17.63 2.57
N GLU A 23 -19.97 16.97 1.46
CA GLU A 23 -20.20 15.52 1.30
C GLU A 23 -19.41 14.70 2.34
N LEU A 24 -18.12 15.02 2.52
CA LEU A 24 -17.30 14.35 3.53
C LEU A 24 -17.79 14.64 4.94
N LYS A 25 -18.16 15.89 5.22
CA LYS A 25 -18.71 16.30 6.51
C LYS A 25 -20.00 15.58 6.86
N ASP A 26 -20.92 15.54 5.92
CA ASP A 26 -22.22 14.87 6.08
C ASP A 26 -22.06 13.37 6.22
N GLY A 27 -21.18 12.75 5.40
CA GLY A 27 -20.89 11.33 5.51
C GLY A 27 -20.28 10.91 6.84
N ILE A 28 -19.47 11.78 7.46
CA ILE A 28 -18.94 11.56 8.82
C ILE A 28 -20.05 11.74 9.86
N ALA A 29 -20.87 12.79 9.75
CA ALA A 29 -21.96 13.05 10.67
C ALA A 29 -23.02 11.93 10.66
N GLU A 30 -23.27 11.35 9.50
CA GLU A 30 -24.18 10.20 9.31
C GLU A 30 -23.57 8.85 9.69
N GLY A 31 -22.28 8.81 10.09
CA GLY A 31 -21.57 7.59 10.46
C GLY A 31 -21.23 6.67 9.27
N ARG A 32 -21.29 7.19 8.04
CA ARG A 32 -20.85 6.44 6.84
C ARG A 32 -19.33 6.22 6.84
N TRP A 33 -18.57 7.16 7.40
CA TRP A 33 -17.13 7.13 7.50
C TRP A 33 -16.67 7.64 8.86
N ASP A 34 -15.63 7.02 9.41
CA ASP A 34 -14.83 7.57 10.49
C ASP A 34 -13.76 8.50 9.91
N TRP A 35 -13.28 9.45 10.70
CA TRP A 35 -12.23 10.38 10.28
C TRP A 35 -11.16 10.55 11.34
N GLN A 36 -9.92 10.67 10.90
CA GLN A 36 -8.82 11.11 11.74
C GLN A 36 -7.97 12.18 11.06
N GLN A 37 -7.42 13.07 11.88
CA GLN A 37 -6.48 14.11 11.43
C GLN A 37 -5.24 13.45 10.77
N PRO A 38 -4.87 13.85 9.54
CA PRO A 38 -3.65 13.33 8.90
C PRO A 38 -2.40 13.72 9.69
N ARG A 39 -1.36 12.90 9.59
CA ARG A 39 -0.04 13.16 10.16
C ARG A 39 0.86 13.82 9.12
N ALA A 40 2.11 14.10 9.51
CA ALA A 40 3.09 14.82 8.69
C ALA A 40 3.52 14.07 7.41
N SER A 41 3.18 12.79 7.26
CA SER A 41 3.41 12.02 6.03
C SER A 41 2.36 10.93 5.87
N PRO A 42 2.17 10.40 4.61
CA PRO A 42 1.25 9.31 4.34
C PRO A 42 1.51 8.06 5.19
N SER A 43 2.76 7.64 5.33
CA SER A 43 3.14 6.48 6.13
C SER A 43 2.82 6.67 7.62
N ARG A 44 3.03 7.87 8.16
CA ARG A 44 2.67 8.19 9.55
C ARG A 44 1.16 8.22 9.75
N SER A 45 0.41 8.72 8.76
CA SER A 45 -1.05 8.71 8.77
C SER A 45 -1.59 7.29 8.75
N ALA A 46 -1.06 6.44 7.86
CA ALA A 46 -1.40 5.03 7.78
C ALA A 46 -1.11 4.27 9.09
N TYR A 47 0.07 4.48 9.67
CA TYR A 47 0.42 3.86 10.94
C TYR A 47 -0.51 4.31 12.08
N ALA A 48 -0.82 5.61 12.17
CA ALA A 48 -1.76 6.12 13.17
C ALA A 48 -3.17 5.53 12.97
N ALA A 49 -3.64 5.37 11.73
CA ALA A 49 -4.90 4.72 11.42
C ALA A 49 -4.94 3.26 11.90
N LEU A 50 -3.92 2.49 11.58
CA LEU A 50 -3.80 1.10 12.02
C LEU A 50 -3.77 0.97 13.53
N GLN A 51 -3.08 1.88 14.23
CA GLN A 51 -3.04 1.90 15.70
C GLN A 51 -4.41 2.25 16.30
N SER A 52 -5.17 3.17 15.70
CA SER A 52 -6.50 3.55 16.21
C SER A 52 -7.52 2.44 16.01
N LEU A 53 -7.44 1.70 14.91
CA LEU A 53 -8.38 0.62 14.61
C LEU A 53 -8.19 -0.60 15.51
N GLN A 54 -6.96 -0.90 15.96
CA GLN A 54 -6.59 -2.02 16.83
C GLN A 54 -7.18 -3.38 16.42
N ARG A 55 -7.48 -3.56 15.13
CA ARG A 55 -8.14 -4.76 14.58
C ARG A 55 -7.46 -5.18 13.27
N ALA A 56 -7.74 -6.40 12.86
CA ALA A 56 -7.39 -6.98 11.58
C ALA A 56 -8.57 -7.87 11.10
N PRO A 57 -8.76 -8.07 9.81
CA PRO A 57 -7.98 -7.49 8.72
C PRO A 57 -8.30 -6.00 8.46
N VAL A 58 -7.31 -5.24 7.97
CA VAL A 58 -7.46 -3.86 7.53
C VAL A 58 -6.93 -3.73 6.11
N LEU A 59 -7.75 -3.20 5.20
CA LEU A 59 -7.34 -2.78 3.88
C LEU A 59 -6.90 -1.31 3.93
N LEU A 60 -5.69 -1.02 3.51
CA LEU A 60 -5.17 0.33 3.32
C LEU A 60 -5.07 0.64 1.84
N THR A 61 -5.60 1.79 1.43
CA THR A 61 -5.42 2.36 0.09
C THR A 61 -5.18 3.86 0.18
N THR A 62 -4.79 4.47 -0.93
CA THR A 62 -4.61 5.92 -1.05
C THR A 62 -5.83 6.57 -1.73
N ALA A 63 -6.13 7.82 -1.37
CA ALA A 63 -7.31 8.54 -1.89
C ALA A 63 -7.15 9.04 -3.35
N ASP A 64 -5.94 8.97 -3.90
CA ASP A 64 -5.63 9.33 -5.29
C ASP A 64 -5.85 8.18 -6.29
N HIS A 65 -6.41 7.07 -5.86
CA HIS A 65 -6.68 5.88 -6.66
C HIS A 65 -8.02 6.01 -7.41
N ALA A 66 -8.05 6.89 -8.42
CA ALA A 66 -9.28 7.30 -9.10
C ALA A 66 -10.01 6.16 -9.85
N LEU A 67 -9.29 5.13 -10.27
CA LEU A 67 -9.86 3.98 -10.98
C LEU A 67 -10.13 2.77 -10.07
N LEU A 68 -10.08 2.97 -8.75
CA LEU A 68 -10.39 1.90 -7.81
C LEU A 68 -11.89 1.63 -7.79
N HIS A 69 -12.29 0.45 -8.20
CA HIS A 69 -13.68 -0.02 -8.17
C HIS A 69 -13.83 -1.30 -7.33
N ALA A 70 -15.08 -1.68 -7.06
CA ALA A 70 -15.41 -2.78 -6.14
C ALA A 70 -14.71 -4.10 -6.52
N ASP A 71 -14.70 -4.47 -7.80
CA ASP A 71 -14.12 -5.75 -8.26
C ASP A 71 -12.62 -5.84 -7.99
N VAL A 72 -11.87 -4.71 -8.11
CA VAL A 72 -10.44 -4.64 -7.76
C VAL A 72 -10.25 -4.89 -6.26
N VAL A 73 -11.08 -4.25 -5.43
CA VAL A 73 -11.03 -4.41 -3.97
C VAL A 73 -11.39 -5.83 -3.56
N ASP A 74 -12.48 -6.36 -4.09
CA ASP A 74 -12.99 -7.69 -3.76
C ASP A 74 -12.01 -8.78 -4.18
N HIS A 75 -11.45 -8.67 -5.39
CA HIS A 75 -10.40 -9.58 -5.86
C HIS A 75 -9.18 -9.56 -4.94
N PHE A 76 -8.69 -8.36 -4.60
CA PHE A 76 -7.53 -8.21 -3.74
C PHE A 76 -7.79 -8.78 -2.34
N CYS A 77 -8.93 -8.46 -1.71
CA CYS A 77 -9.30 -8.95 -0.39
C CYS A 77 -9.42 -10.49 -0.37
N ALA A 78 -10.08 -11.06 -1.37
CA ALA A 78 -10.20 -12.51 -1.50
C ALA A 78 -8.83 -13.20 -1.69
N ALA A 79 -7.95 -12.62 -2.52
CA ALA A 79 -6.60 -13.15 -2.72
C ALA A 79 -5.73 -13.02 -1.45
N ALA A 80 -5.82 -11.89 -0.74
CA ALA A 80 -5.11 -11.67 0.52
C ALA A 80 -5.52 -12.71 1.58
N ARG A 81 -6.81 -13.00 1.73
CA ARG A 81 -7.29 -14.05 2.65
C ARG A 81 -6.76 -15.43 2.29
N ARG A 82 -6.80 -15.79 1.00
CA ARG A 82 -6.28 -17.10 0.54
C ARG A 82 -4.78 -17.25 0.69
N SER A 83 -4.02 -16.14 0.69
CA SER A 83 -2.56 -16.19 0.79
C SER A 83 -2.06 -16.71 2.14
N GLY A 84 -2.85 -16.57 3.21
CA GLY A 84 -2.46 -16.88 4.58
C GLY A 84 -1.30 -16.05 5.10
N CYS A 85 -0.97 -14.93 4.47
CA CYS A 85 0.10 -14.02 4.87
C CYS A 85 -0.36 -13.01 5.93
N ASP A 86 0.61 -12.43 6.67
CA ASP A 86 0.32 -11.37 7.63
C ASP A 86 0.07 -10.03 6.93
N LEU A 87 0.77 -9.81 5.80
CA LEU A 87 0.62 -8.63 4.96
C LEU A 87 0.59 -9.05 3.48
N ALA A 88 -0.46 -8.67 2.77
CA ALA A 88 -0.52 -8.79 1.32
C ALA A 88 -0.32 -7.41 0.66
N VAL A 89 0.45 -7.40 -0.44
CA VAL A 89 0.77 -6.18 -1.20
C VAL A 89 0.32 -6.39 -2.64
N ALA A 90 -0.54 -5.49 -3.14
CA ALA A 90 -1.00 -5.54 -4.52
C ALA A 90 0.04 -4.96 -5.48
N LEU A 91 0.34 -5.72 -6.53
CA LEU A 91 1.25 -5.34 -7.61
C LEU A 91 0.58 -5.65 -8.94
N ALA A 92 0.80 -4.81 -9.96
CA ALA A 92 0.39 -5.07 -11.33
C ALA A 92 1.61 -5.25 -12.23
N ASP A 93 1.51 -6.10 -13.25
CA ASP A 93 2.56 -6.26 -14.25
C ASP A 93 2.77 -4.94 -15.01
N HIS A 94 4.00 -4.43 -15.01
CA HIS A 94 4.32 -3.13 -15.60
C HIS A 94 4.01 -3.07 -17.10
N ALA A 95 4.27 -4.16 -17.84
CA ALA A 95 4.02 -4.18 -19.28
C ALA A 95 2.51 -4.10 -19.57
N ARG A 96 1.69 -4.79 -18.79
CA ARG A 96 0.23 -4.71 -18.91
C ARG A 96 -0.30 -3.31 -18.57
N VAL A 97 0.23 -2.67 -17.53
CA VAL A 97 -0.15 -1.29 -17.16
C VAL A 97 0.19 -0.32 -18.29
N MET A 98 1.41 -0.39 -18.84
CA MET A 98 1.84 0.49 -19.93
C MET A 98 1.11 0.22 -21.25
N ALA A 99 0.67 -1.02 -21.49
CA ALA A 99 -0.14 -1.34 -22.65
C ALA A 99 -1.57 -0.77 -22.57
N ALA A 100 -2.16 -0.78 -21.36
CA ALA A 100 -3.50 -0.24 -21.12
C ALA A 100 -3.52 1.28 -20.97
N PHE A 101 -2.46 1.86 -20.40
CA PHE A 101 -2.34 3.29 -20.04
C PHE A 101 -0.98 3.84 -20.48
N PRO A 102 -0.73 4.03 -21.79
CA PRO A 102 0.60 4.38 -22.32
C PRO A 102 1.07 5.78 -21.86
N ASP A 103 0.15 6.69 -21.57
CA ASP A 103 0.45 8.06 -21.15
C ASP A 103 0.70 8.21 -19.64
N VAL A 104 0.45 7.16 -18.87
CA VAL A 104 0.63 7.19 -17.42
C VAL A 104 2.08 6.91 -17.04
N ARG A 105 2.67 7.81 -16.24
CA ARG A 105 4.03 7.61 -15.70
C ARG A 105 3.97 6.81 -14.41
N ARG A 106 4.39 5.54 -14.46
CA ARG A 106 4.47 4.68 -13.26
C ARG A 106 5.90 4.27 -12.95
N THR A 107 6.23 4.27 -11.68
CA THR A 107 7.52 3.75 -11.21
C THR A 107 7.53 2.24 -11.33
N ALA A 108 8.42 1.71 -12.15
CA ALA A 108 8.62 0.27 -12.29
C ALA A 108 9.56 -0.25 -11.20
N LEU A 109 9.10 -1.17 -10.39
CA LEU A 109 9.91 -2.01 -9.52
C LEU A 109 10.49 -3.15 -10.39
N ARG A 110 11.79 -3.12 -10.65
CA ARG A 110 12.44 -4.04 -11.58
C ARG A 110 13.14 -5.15 -10.82
N PHE A 111 12.74 -6.39 -11.10
CA PHE A 111 13.31 -7.60 -10.49
C PHE A 111 13.88 -8.55 -11.56
N ARG A 112 14.60 -9.57 -11.12
CA ARG A 112 14.92 -10.71 -11.97
C ARG A 112 13.61 -11.42 -12.34
N GLY A 113 13.27 -11.44 -13.61
CA GLY A 113 12.07 -12.10 -14.13
C GLY A 113 10.87 -11.21 -14.38
N GLY A 114 10.92 -9.90 -14.06
CA GLY A 114 9.80 -9.01 -14.37
C GLY A 114 9.90 -7.61 -13.79
N ALA A 115 8.98 -6.76 -14.21
CA ALA A 115 8.78 -5.43 -13.65
C ALA A 115 7.33 -5.27 -13.20
N TYR A 116 7.13 -4.61 -12.06
CA TYR A 116 5.82 -4.44 -11.45
C TYR A 116 5.59 -2.99 -11.05
N CYS A 117 4.33 -2.56 -11.05
CA CYS A 117 3.87 -1.32 -10.46
C CYS A 117 3.17 -1.60 -9.14
N GLY A 118 3.37 -0.75 -8.13
CA GLY A 118 2.57 -0.79 -6.90
C GLY A 118 1.14 -0.32 -7.18
N CYS A 119 0.15 -0.99 -6.58
CA CYS A 119 -1.25 -0.65 -6.72
C CYS A 119 -1.79 0.16 -5.53
N ASN A 120 -0.95 0.62 -4.61
CA ASN A 120 -1.38 1.35 -3.41
C ASN A 120 -2.48 0.63 -2.61
N LEU A 121 -2.51 -0.72 -2.67
CA LEU A 121 -3.41 -1.59 -1.91
C LEU A 121 -2.57 -2.50 -1.02
N TYR A 122 -2.86 -2.49 0.28
CA TYR A 122 -2.15 -3.25 1.31
C TYR A 122 -3.17 -3.87 2.26
N ALA A 123 -3.17 -5.19 2.42
CA ALA A 123 -4.03 -5.87 3.37
C ALA A 123 -3.22 -6.33 4.59
N PHE A 124 -3.48 -5.69 5.72
CA PHE A 124 -2.93 -6.03 7.03
C PHE A 124 -3.83 -7.10 7.66
N MET A 125 -3.44 -8.37 7.50
CA MET A 125 -4.27 -9.51 7.86
C MET A 125 -4.18 -9.89 9.32
N THR A 126 -3.12 -9.48 10.01
CA THR A 126 -2.90 -9.73 11.44
C THR A 126 -2.49 -8.45 12.18
N PRO A 127 -2.75 -8.32 13.49
CA PRO A 127 -2.29 -7.15 14.26
C PRO A 127 -0.77 -6.96 14.20
N GLN A 128 0.00 -8.04 14.11
CA GLN A 128 1.47 -7.99 14.00
C GLN A 128 1.94 -7.31 12.71
N SER A 129 1.15 -7.38 11.64
CA SER A 129 1.47 -6.76 10.35
C SER A 129 1.56 -5.23 10.42
N HIS A 130 0.96 -4.59 11.43
CA HIS A 130 1.07 -3.14 11.65
C HIS A 130 2.53 -2.65 11.78
N ARG A 131 3.46 -3.55 12.17
CA ARG A 131 4.91 -3.26 12.17
C ARG A 131 5.45 -2.89 10.79
N ALA A 132 4.83 -3.38 9.73
CA ALA A 132 5.24 -3.03 8.36
C ALA A 132 4.96 -1.55 8.05
N ALA A 133 3.87 -0.97 8.54
CA ALA A 133 3.58 0.45 8.39
C ALA A 133 4.58 1.33 9.16
N GLU A 134 5.00 0.90 10.36
CA GLU A 134 6.05 1.58 11.12
C GLU A 134 7.39 1.52 10.37
N PHE A 135 7.75 0.36 9.84
CA PHE A 135 8.95 0.19 9.03
C PHE A 135 8.91 1.08 7.78
N TRP A 136 7.77 1.14 7.08
CA TRP A 136 7.59 2.03 5.94
C TRP A 136 7.82 3.50 6.31
N GLY A 137 7.29 3.95 7.45
CA GLY A 137 7.53 5.31 7.95
C GLY A 137 9.00 5.64 8.18
N ARG A 138 9.78 4.67 8.66
CA ARG A 138 11.24 4.82 8.78
C ARG A 138 11.91 4.91 7.41
N MET A 139 11.53 4.04 6.47
CA MET A 139 12.08 4.01 5.12
C MET A 139 11.75 5.28 4.32
N GLU A 140 10.54 5.83 4.46
CA GLU A 140 10.13 7.08 3.82
C GLU A 140 11.02 8.25 4.26
N ASN A 141 11.34 8.33 5.54
CA ASN A 141 12.23 9.35 6.06
C ASN A 141 13.68 9.18 5.59
N ASP A 142 14.12 7.94 5.35
CA ASP A 142 15.49 7.60 4.99
C ASP A 142 15.74 7.53 3.48
N ARG A 143 14.70 7.61 2.62
CA ARG A 143 14.85 7.53 1.15
C ARG A 143 15.78 8.59 0.55
N LYS A 144 15.92 9.72 1.21
CA LYS A 144 16.86 10.80 0.82
C LYS A 144 18.27 10.59 1.39
N ARG A 145 18.51 9.50 2.14
CA ARG A 145 19.77 9.19 2.81
C ARG A 145 20.17 7.74 2.51
N PRO A 146 20.77 7.47 1.33
CA PRO A 146 21.01 6.11 0.85
C PRO A 146 21.84 5.27 1.82
N TRP A 147 22.79 5.85 2.55
CA TRP A 147 23.59 5.14 3.55
C TRP A 147 22.77 4.65 4.76
N ARG A 148 21.66 5.33 5.13
CA ARG A 148 20.73 4.83 6.15
C ARG A 148 19.91 3.66 5.61
N MET A 149 19.51 3.70 4.34
CA MET A 149 18.88 2.55 3.69
C MET A 149 19.82 1.35 3.65
N ILE A 150 21.10 1.54 3.36
CA ILE A 150 22.12 0.49 3.41
C ILE A 150 22.20 -0.12 4.82
N ARG A 151 22.22 0.69 5.86
CA ARG A 151 22.22 0.22 7.24
C ARG A 151 20.92 -0.52 7.60
N THR A 152 19.80 -0.11 7.02
CA THR A 152 18.49 -0.71 7.28
C THR A 152 18.25 -1.97 6.46
N LEU A 153 18.64 -2.03 5.20
CA LEU A 153 18.40 -3.18 4.31
C LEU A 153 19.61 -4.10 4.18
N GLY A 154 20.80 -3.62 4.47
CA GLY A 154 22.06 -4.26 4.17
C GLY A 154 22.59 -3.89 2.79
N LEU A 155 23.91 -3.85 2.65
CA LEU A 155 24.56 -3.49 1.38
C LEU A 155 24.33 -4.55 0.30
N ALA A 156 24.46 -5.82 0.64
CA ALA A 156 24.34 -6.92 -0.31
C ALA A 156 22.92 -7.04 -0.92
N PRO A 157 21.80 -7.00 -0.15
CA PRO A 157 20.47 -6.96 -0.72
C PRO A 157 20.21 -5.73 -1.59
N LEU A 158 20.70 -4.56 -1.18
CA LEU A 158 20.54 -3.33 -1.95
C LEU A 158 21.28 -3.42 -3.29
N LEU A 159 22.53 -3.86 -3.31
CA LEU A 159 23.29 -4.08 -4.55
C LEU A 159 22.66 -5.14 -5.44
N ALA A 160 22.17 -6.23 -4.86
CA ALA A 160 21.48 -7.29 -5.60
C ALA A 160 20.18 -6.77 -6.24
N TYR A 161 19.44 -5.89 -5.58
CA TYR A 161 18.27 -5.21 -6.14
C TYR A 161 18.69 -4.26 -7.28
N LEU A 162 19.65 -3.38 -7.05
CA LEU A 162 20.12 -2.41 -8.06
C LEU A 162 20.69 -3.11 -9.31
N THR A 163 21.33 -4.26 -9.14
CA THR A 163 21.84 -5.09 -10.26
C THR A 163 20.80 -6.05 -10.84
N ARG A 164 19.53 -5.96 -10.41
CA ARG A 164 18.41 -6.83 -10.84
C ARG A 164 18.68 -8.32 -10.65
N ARG A 165 19.43 -8.69 -9.62
CA ARG A 165 19.73 -10.08 -9.29
C ARG A 165 18.68 -10.71 -8.37
N LEU A 166 17.89 -9.90 -7.67
CA LEU A 166 16.80 -10.38 -6.82
C LEU A 166 15.51 -10.57 -7.61
N SER A 167 14.79 -11.66 -7.35
CA SER A 167 13.40 -11.81 -7.76
C SER A 167 12.46 -11.04 -6.81
N LEU A 168 11.19 -10.90 -7.20
CA LEU A 168 10.15 -10.34 -6.34
C LEU A 168 10.02 -11.16 -5.05
N GLU A 169 9.97 -12.49 -5.19
CA GLU A 169 9.82 -13.44 -4.07
C GLU A 169 10.99 -13.35 -3.11
N GLU A 170 12.24 -13.35 -3.61
CA GLU A 170 13.43 -13.21 -2.78
C GLU A 170 13.42 -11.89 -2.01
N THR A 171 13.00 -10.79 -2.65
CA THR A 171 12.89 -9.47 -2.02
C THR A 171 11.86 -9.49 -0.89
N LEU A 172 10.68 -10.04 -1.14
CA LEU A 172 9.64 -10.15 -0.11
C LEU A 172 10.02 -11.10 1.02
N GLN A 173 10.75 -12.19 0.73
CA GLN A 173 11.29 -13.07 1.76
C GLN A 173 12.32 -12.36 2.66
N LEU A 174 13.20 -11.53 2.09
CA LEU A 174 14.13 -10.71 2.86
C LEU A 174 13.41 -9.75 3.80
N LEU A 175 12.37 -9.06 3.29
CA LEU A 175 11.52 -8.18 4.09
C LEU A 175 10.77 -8.95 5.17
N SER A 176 10.23 -10.13 4.82
CA SER A 176 9.51 -11.02 5.73
C SER A 176 10.38 -11.43 6.92
N ARG A 177 11.59 -11.91 6.66
CA ARG A 177 12.56 -12.28 7.70
C ARG A 177 12.91 -11.09 8.60
N ARG A 178 13.09 -9.91 8.00
CA ARG A 178 13.49 -8.71 8.72
C ARG A 178 12.41 -8.18 9.64
N LEU A 179 11.15 -8.27 9.22
CA LEU A 179 10.00 -7.78 9.97
C LEU A 179 9.39 -8.84 10.90
N GLY A 180 9.80 -10.10 10.74
CA GLY A 180 9.16 -11.23 11.42
C GLY A 180 7.71 -11.42 11.01
N LEU A 181 7.41 -11.18 9.70
CA LEU A 181 6.07 -11.24 9.11
C LEU A 181 6.11 -12.09 7.85
N ARG A 182 5.00 -12.71 7.49
CA ARG A 182 4.81 -13.32 6.16
C ARG A 182 4.22 -12.26 5.23
N ILE A 183 5.03 -11.79 4.27
CA ILE A 183 4.63 -10.78 3.28
C ILE A 183 4.49 -11.46 1.92
N CYS A 184 3.33 -11.33 1.29
CA CYS A 184 3.05 -11.94 -0.01
C CYS A 184 2.64 -10.90 -1.05
N PRO A 185 3.06 -11.06 -2.31
CA PRO A 185 2.52 -10.29 -3.40
C PRO A 185 1.16 -10.86 -3.83
N VAL A 186 0.26 -9.98 -4.20
CA VAL A 186 -0.93 -10.31 -4.99
C VAL A 186 -0.77 -9.63 -6.34
N ILE A 187 -0.58 -10.43 -7.38
CA ILE A 187 -0.47 -9.90 -8.75
C ILE A 187 -1.88 -9.64 -9.27
N MET A 188 -2.20 -8.36 -9.43
CA MET A 188 -3.52 -7.91 -9.87
C MET A 188 -3.69 -8.14 -11.38
N PRO A 189 -4.81 -8.73 -11.81
CA PRO A 189 -5.14 -8.85 -13.23
C PRO A 189 -5.61 -7.53 -13.84
N PHE A 190 -5.87 -6.52 -13.03
CA PHE A 190 -6.42 -5.21 -13.37
C PHE A 190 -5.29 -4.18 -13.53
N PRO A 191 -4.94 -3.74 -14.76
CA PRO A 191 -3.91 -2.72 -14.95
C PRO A 191 -4.29 -1.37 -14.33
N GLU A 192 -5.59 -1.01 -14.30
CA GLU A 192 -6.12 0.19 -13.66
C GLU A 192 -5.88 0.24 -12.15
N ALA A 193 -5.68 -0.91 -11.49
CA ALA A 193 -5.32 -0.98 -10.09
C ALA A 193 -3.97 -0.31 -9.76
N ALA A 194 -3.14 -0.07 -10.76
CA ALA A 194 -1.87 0.62 -10.61
C ALA A 194 -1.91 2.09 -11.08
N VAL A 195 -3.07 2.63 -11.38
CA VAL A 195 -3.22 4.02 -11.85
C VAL A 195 -3.69 4.91 -10.70
N ASP A 196 -2.90 5.91 -10.37
CA ASP A 196 -3.25 6.99 -9.45
C ASP A 196 -3.29 8.33 -10.20
N VAL A 197 -3.96 9.32 -9.60
CA VAL A 197 -4.00 10.69 -10.14
C VAL A 197 -2.76 11.43 -9.62
N ASP A 198 -1.72 11.49 -10.44
CA ASP A 198 -0.59 12.39 -10.20
C ASP A 198 -0.96 13.82 -10.64
N LYS A 199 -0.45 14.81 -9.87
CA LYS A 199 -0.59 16.24 -10.19
C LYS A 199 0.25 16.64 -11.39
#